data_dc55341c1fe1b63c9a4335ad2c95fc6d
#
_entry.id   dc55341c1fe1b63c9a4335ad2c95fc6d
#
_cell.length_a   1.000
_cell.length_b   1.000
_cell.length_c   1.000
_cell.angle_alpha   90.00
_cell.angle_beta   90.00
_cell.angle_gamma   90.00
#
_symmetry.space_group_name_H-M   'P 1'
#
loop_
_entity.id
_entity.type
_entity.pdbx_description
1 polymer ?
#
loop_
_entity_poly.entity_id
_entity_poly.type
_entity_poly.pdbx_seq_one_letter_code
_entity_poly.pdbx_strand_id
1 'polypeptide(L)'
;MCTHTEPSRSFYAELQALERGAVTSLSFTPGFPAADFPECGPLVFGYGTDAGQLSRGVDALYERVVLNERDWSIEFLSASEAVVEAMRLSRAGGRPVVIADTQDNPGAGAASNSTGLIHALVAHRAQRAAVGLFWDPQAVNVAHEAGTGASVELVLGAASGHPFAGRFVVESLSTGRCHCDGPMLKGATVELGLTTCLRIDDVRIVVTSTRVQMMDRAFYRVAGVVPEEMKILVNKSSVHFRADFEPIAQAVLVAKSDGHMAADPADLPWTALGNGMRVSPGGRPFENTKRATDSASRCA
;
A
#
# COMPACT_ATOMS: atom_id res chain seq x y z
N MET A 1 -8.45 4.42 0.25
CA MET A 1 -9.13 5.18 1.32
C MET A 1 -8.94 4.48 2.66
N CYS A 2 -8.83 5.25 3.74
CA CYS A 2 -8.73 4.74 5.10
C CYS A 2 -9.70 5.52 5.98
N THR A 3 -10.68 4.84 6.57
CA THR A 3 -11.71 5.46 7.42
C THR A 3 -11.20 5.97 8.79
N HIS A 4 -9.94 5.69 9.11
CA HIS A 4 -9.29 6.24 10.31
C HIS A 4 -8.64 7.61 10.08
N THR A 5 -8.52 8.04 8.82
CA THR A 5 -7.89 9.31 8.43
C THR A 5 -8.84 10.21 7.66
N GLU A 6 -8.59 11.52 7.68
CA GLU A 6 -9.33 12.47 6.84
C GLU A 6 -8.96 12.27 5.35
N PRO A 7 -9.88 12.58 4.44
CA PRO A 7 -11.25 13.06 4.65
C PRO A 7 -12.27 11.93 4.93
N SER A 8 -11.86 10.66 4.80
CA SER A 8 -12.79 9.53 4.92
C SER A 8 -13.45 9.46 6.29
N ARG A 9 -12.72 9.74 7.37
CA ARG A 9 -13.26 9.65 8.74
C ARG A 9 -14.47 10.57 8.95
N SER A 10 -14.32 11.85 8.63
CA SER A 10 -15.42 12.81 8.78
C SER A 10 -16.55 12.55 7.80
N PHE A 11 -16.23 12.12 6.57
CA PHE A 11 -17.23 11.77 5.56
C PHE A 11 -18.12 10.60 6.00
N TYR A 12 -17.56 9.52 6.51
CA TYR A 12 -18.36 8.39 6.97
C TYR A 12 -19.11 8.68 8.28
N ALA A 13 -18.59 9.56 9.14
CA ALA A 13 -19.35 10.04 10.29
C ALA A 13 -20.59 10.85 9.87
N GLU A 14 -20.47 11.72 8.87
CA GLU A 14 -21.58 12.47 8.28
C GLU A 14 -22.59 11.54 7.60
N LEU A 15 -22.12 10.56 6.82
CA LEU A 15 -22.97 9.54 6.19
C LEU A 15 -23.84 8.84 7.25
N GLN A 16 -23.24 8.36 8.33
CA GLN A 16 -23.97 7.71 9.42
C GLN A 16 -24.98 8.66 10.10
N ALA A 17 -24.64 9.94 10.23
CA ALA A 17 -25.56 10.93 10.81
C ALA A 17 -26.78 11.20 9.93
N LEU A 18 -26.69 11.01 8.63
CA LEU A 18 -27.78 11.15 7.67
C LEU A 18 -28.68 9.91 7.60
N GLU A 19 -28.21 8.74 8.03
CA GLU A 19 -28.97 7.49 8.11
C GLU A 19 -29.96 7.52 9.28
N ARG A 20 -31.05 8.25 9.10
CA ARG A 20 -32.11 8.39 10.12
C ARG A 20 -33.49 8.57 9.52
N GLY A 21 -34.52 8.22 10.29
CA GLY A 21 -35.91 8.38 9.86
C GLY A 21 -36.23 7.51 8.64
N ALA A 22 -36.59 8.15 7.54
CA ALA A 22 -36.93 7.47 6.30
C ALA A 22 -35.71 7.09 5.43
N VAL A 23 -34.49 7.53 5.79
CA VAL A 23 -33.22 7.13 5.14
C VAL A 23 -32.69 5.90 5.83
N THR A 24 -32.80 4.75 5.18
CA THR A 24 -32.43 3.46 5.77
C THR A 24 -30.92 3.19 5.66
N SER A 25 -30.33 3.53 4.53
CA SER A 25 -28.90 3.32 4.28
C SER A 25 -28.39 4.27 3.20
N LEU A 26 -27.18 4.76 3.38
CA LEU A 26 -26.41 5.50 2.39
C LEU A 26 -25.08 4.79 2.13
N SER A 27 -24.57 4.91 0.93
CA SER A 27 -23.32 4.27 0.54
C SER A 27 -22.49 5.18 -0.34
N PHE A 28 -21.19 5.11 -0.15
CA PHE A 28 -20.20 5.69 -1.04
C PHE A 28 -19.23 4.60 -1.51
N THR A 29 -19.14 4.43 -2.83
CA THR A 29 -18.17 3.54 -3.47
C THR A 29 -17.15 4.38 -4.21
N PRO A 30 -15.84 4.21 -3.94
CA PRO A 30 -14.80 5.04 -4.56
C PRO A 30 -14.48 4.67 -6.01
N GLY A 31 -15.18 3.69 -6.59
CA GLY A 31 -14.85 3.10 -7.88
C GLY A 31 -13.75 2.06 -7.80
N PHE A 32 -13.51 1.38 -8.93
CA PHE A 32 -12.44 0.38 -9.06
C PHE A 32 -11.52 0.76 -10.23
N PRO A 33 -10.42 1.49 -9.96
CA PRO A 33 -9.56 2.07 -10.99
C PRO A 33 -9.04 1.11 -12.04
N ALA A 34 -8.82 -0.15 -11.70
CA ALA A 34 -8.28 -1.14 -12.64
C ALA A 34 -9.30 -1.66 -13.68
N ALA A 35 -10.57 -1.28 -13.60
CA ALA A 35 -11.64 -1.89 -14.40
C ALA A 35 -11.81 -1.30 -15.82
N ASP A 36 -11.34 -0.09 -16.09
CA ASP A 36 -11.35 0.62 -17.37
C ASP A 36 -12.67 0.50 -18.15
N PHE A 37 -13.76 1.02 -17.61
CA PHE A 37 -15.06 1.12 -18.29
C PHE A 37 -15.64 2.54 -18.14
N PRO A 38 -16.59 2.97 -19.00
CA PRO A 38 -17.03 4.37 -19.08
C PRO A 38 -17.57 4.95 -17.77
N GLU A 39 -18.22 4.12 -16.94
CA GLU A 39 -18.83 4.52 -15.67
C GLU A 39 -17.95 4.23 -14.46
N CYS A 40 -16.68 3.87 -14.67
CA CYS A 40 -15.72 3.60 -13.58
C CYS A 40 -15.39 4.87 -12.82
N GLY A 41 -16.11 5.12 -11.73
CA GLY A 41 -15.91 6.31 -10.90
C GLY A 41 -16.56 6.16 -9.53
N PRO A 42 -16.41 7.18 -8.66
CA PRO A 42 -17.10 7.23 -7.39
C PRO A 42 -18.61 7.30 -7.57
N LEU A 43 -19.34 6.62 -6.70
CA LEU A 43 -20.80 6.63 -6.69
C LEU A 43 -21.32 6.83 -5.27
N VAL A 44 -22.33 7.70 -5.12
CA VAL A 44 -23.14 7.84 -3.90
C VAL A 44 -24.54 7.33 -4.21
N PHE A 45 -25.06 6.46 -3.36
CA PHE A 45 -26.43 5.96 -3.49
C PHE A 45 -27.01 5.61 -2.12
N GLY A 46 -28.32 5.38 -2.06
CA GLY A 46 -28.97 5.01 -0.82
C GLY A 46 -30.30 4.33 -0.99
N TYR A 47 -30.85 3.90 0.13
CA TYR A 47 -32.15 3.26 0.24
C TYR A 47 -32.97 3.97 1.33
N GLY A 48 -34.28 4.06 1.13
CA GLY A 48 -35.17 4.71 2.08
C GLY A 48 -36.64 4.56 1.70
N THR A 49 -37.54 4.96 2.60
CA THR A 49 -38.99 4.89 2.42
C THR A 49 -39.61 6.22 1.99
N ASP A 50 -38.86 7.31 2.01
CA ASP A 50 -39.26 8.62 1.50
C ASP A 50 -38.25 9.13 0.49
N ALA A 51 -38.67 9.27 -0.76
CA ALA A 51 -37.81 9.64 -1.89
C ALA A 51 -37.21 11.05 -1.71
N GLY A 52 -37.95 11.99 -1.12
CA GLY A 52 -37.46 13.37 -0.93
C GLY A 52 -36.37 13.46 0.15
N GLN A 53 -36.53 12.73 1.27
CA GLN A 53 -35.47 12.65 2.30
C GLN A 53 -34.26 11.92 1.80
N LEU A 54 -34.44 10.82 1.08
CA LEU A 54 -33.36 10.05 0.50
C LEU A 54 -32.54 10.88 -0.50
N SER A 55 -33.20 11.58 -1.44
CA SER A 55 -32.52 12.45 -2.42
C SER A 55 -31.67 13.50 -1.72
N ARG A 56 -32.22 14.20 -0.71
CA ARG A 56 -31.45 15.20 0.06
C ARG A 56 -30.21 14.59 0.75
N GLY A 57 -30.31 13.37 1.28
CA GLY A 57 -29.18 12.68 1.88
C GLY A 57 -28.09 12.33 0.86
N VAL A 58 -28.49 11.79 -0.30
CA VAL A 58 -27.57 11.47 -1.40
C VAL A 58 -26.90 12.73 -1.96
N ASP A 59 -27.70 13.80 -2.20
CA ASP A 59 -27.20 15.07 -2.73
C ASP A 59 -26.19 15.72 -1.78
N ALA A 60 -26.48 15.72 -0.48
CA ALA A 60 -25.55 16.25 0.54
C ALA A 60 -24.19 15.53 0.51
N LEU A 61 -24.19 14.20 0.44
CA LEU A 61 -22.95 13.43 0.34
C LEU A 61 -22.22 13.65 -0.98
N TYR A 62 -22.95 13.73 -2.09
CA TYR A 62 -22.40 14.04 -3.40
C TYR A 62 -21.71 15.40 -3.40
N GLU A 63 -22.39 16.45 -2.93
CA GLU A 63 -21.81 17.78 -2.79
C GLU A 63 -20.56 17.78 -1.90
N ARG A 64 -20.60 17.03 -0.79
CA ARG A 64 -19.47 16.89 0.12
C ARG A 64 -18.24 16.32 -0.56
N VAL A 65 -18.40 15.33 -1.46
CA VAL A 65 -17.28 14.75 -2.24
C VAL A 65 -16.79 15.76 -3.28
N VAL A 66 -17.69 16.36 -4.05
CA VAL A 66 -17.34 17.25 -5.17
C VAL A 66 -16.68 18.54 -4.70
N LEU A 67 -17.23 19.20 -3.68
CA LEU A 67 -16.70 20.46 -3.16
C LEU A 67 -15.35 20.29 -2.49
N ASN A 68 -15.05 19.10 -1.96
CA ASN A 68 -13.80 18.79 -1.27
C ASN A 68 -12.95 17.79 -2.05
N GLU A 69 -13.09 17.72 -3.36
CA GLU A 69 -12.41 16.74 -4.20
C GLU A 69 -10.90 16.68 -3.93
N ARG A 70 -10.24 17.83 -3.74
CA ARG A 70 -8.80 17.91 -3.51
C ARG A 70 -8.35 17.29 -2.19
N ASP A 71 -9.22 17.23 -1.20
CA ASP A 71 -8.92 16.62 0.10
C ASP A 71 -8.73 15.09 -0.01
N TRP A 72 -9.21 14.49 -1.12
CA TRP A 72 -9.05 13.07 -1.41
C TRP A 72 -7.71 12.74 -2.08
N SER A 73 -6.87 13.74 -2.36
CA SER A 73 -5.54 13.53 -2.91
C SER A 73 -4.63 12.85 -1.91
N ILE A 74 -3.78 11.95 -2.41
CA ILE A 74 -2.69 11.33 -1.64
C ILE A 74 -1.39 11.85 -2.21
N GLU A 75 -0.50 12.31 -1.35
CA GLU A 75 0.87 12.62 -1.72
C GLU A 75 1.67 11.32 -1.81
N PHE A 76 2.10 10.99 -3.02
CA PHE A 76 2.98 9.85 -3.27
C PHE A 76 4.43 10.32 -3.33
N LEU A 77 5.29 9.66 -2.57
CA LEU A 77 6.74 9.87 -2.62
C LEU A 77 7.37 8.77 -3.48
N SER A 78 8.38 9.11 -4.26
CA SER A 78 9.25 8.10 -4.87
C SER A 78 9.98 7.30 -3.78
N ALA A 79 10.54 6.15 -4.11
CA ALA A 79 11.30 5.34 -3.16
C ALA A 79 12.43 6.14 -2.47
N SER A 80 13.16 6.96 -3.25
CA SER A 80 14.24 7.80 -2.72
C SER A 80 13.73 8.91 -1.80
N GLU A 81 12.68 9.64 -2.21
CA GLU A 81 12.07 10.70 -1.40
C GLU A 81 11.51 10.16 -0.09
N ALA A 82 10.81 9.01 -0.13
CA ALA A 82 10.26 8.36 1.05
C ALA A 82 11.35 7.97 2.05
N VAL A 83 12.47 7.43 1.59
CA VAL A 83 13.60 7.05 2.44
C VAL A 83 14.28 8.29 3.03
N VAL A 84 14.55 9.31 2.22
CA VAL A 84 15.17 10.56 2.70
C VAL A 84 14.29 11.24 3.74
N GLU A 85 12.98 11.33 3.50
CA GLU A 85 12.03 11.91 4.46
C GLU A 85 11.92 11.05 5.73
N ALA A 86 11.87 9.72 5.62
CA ALA A 86 11.88 8.83 6.77
C ALA A 86 13.15 9.00 7.62
N MET A 87 14.31 9.12 6.98
CA MET A 87 15.58 9.38 7.68
C MET A 87 15.56 10.74 8.39
N ARG A 88 15.00 11.77 7.76
CA ARG A 88 14.85 13.11 8.34
C ARG A 88 13.96 13.07 9.59
N LEU A 89 12.80 12.48 9.48
CA LEU A 89 11.83 12.35 10.57
C LEU A 89 12.39 11.52 11.73
N SER A 90 13.05 10.39 11.43
CA SER A 90 13.59 9.47 12.45
C SER A 90 14.72 10.06 13.31
N ARG A 91 15.32 11.19 12.91
CA ARG A 91 16.35 11.89 13.72
C ARG A 91 15.76 12.58 14.95
N ALA A 92 14.53 13.06 14.85
CA ALA A 92 13.89 13.87 15.88
C ALA A 92 13.08 13.04 16.89
N GLY A 93 12.86 11.74 16.65
CA GLY A 93 12.00 10.90 17.47
C GLY A 93 12.58 9.54 17.80
N GLY A 94 12.00 8.92 18.86
CA GLY A 94 12.34 7.56 19.33
C GLY A 94 11.46 6.45 18.75
N ARG A 95 10.53 6.79 17.83
CA ARG A 95 9.57 5.86 17.24
C ARG A 95 9.88 5.64 15.76
N PRO A 96 9.54 4.46 15.19
CA PRO A 96 9.73 4.18 13.77
C PRO A 96 8.98 5.14 12.85
N VAL A 97 9.55 5.43 11.69
CA VAL A 97 8.81 5.94 10.53
C VAL A 97 8.45 4.74 9.66
N VAL A 98 7.17 4.59 9.33
CA VAL A 98 6.68 3.49 8.51
C VAL A 98 6.47 3.98 7.07
N ILE A 99 7.01 3.27 6.10
CA ILE A 99 6.81 3.51 4.67
C ILE A 99 5.88 2.40 4.14
N ALA A 100 4.73 2.78 3.61
CA ALA A 100 3.87 1.89 2.86
C ALA A 100 4.44 1.70 1.45
N ASP A 101 4.89 0.50 1.11
CA ASP A 101 5.23 0.09 -0.25
C ASP A 101 3.95 -0.30 -0.99
N THR A 102 3.22 0.75 -1.40
CA THR A 102 1.82 0.63 -1.80
C THR A 102 1.65 -0.15 -3.10
N GLN A 103 2.58 -0.02 -4.05
CA GLN A 103 2.50 -0.66 -5.37
C GLN A 103 2.93 -2.12 -5.36
N ASP A 104 3.56 -2.58 -4.29
CA ASP A 104 3.95 -3.99 -4.13
C ASP A 104 3.20 -4.68 -2.96
N ASN A 105 1.91 -4.41 -2.89
CA ASN A 105 0.99 -5.00 -1.91
C ASN A 105 0.40 -6.32 -2.42
N PRO A 106 0.76 -7.49 -1.86
CA PRO A 106 0.21 -8.78 -2.29
C PRO A 106 -1.29 -8.93 -2.00
N GLY A 107 -1.83 -8.19 -1.02
CA GLY A 107 -3.27 -8.12 -0.78
C GLY A 107 -4.06 -7.44 -1.89
N ALA A 108 -3.39 -6.70 -2.78
CA ALA A 108 -3.95 -6.10 -3.99
C ALA A 108 -3.49 -6.82 -5.27
N GLY A 109 -2.86 -7.99 -5.16
CA GLY A 109 -2.43 -8.80 -6.29
C GLY A 109 -0.98 -8.59 -6.74
N ALA A 110 -0.20 -7.72 -6.08
CA ALA A 110 1.21 -7.55 -6.40
C ALA A 110 2.07 -8.73 -5.93
N ALA A 111 3.30 -8.80 -6.43
CA ALA A 111 4.19 -9.93 -6.19
C ALA A 111 4.88 -9.93 -4.82
N SER A 112 4.97 -8.78 -4.14
CA SER A 112 5.72 -8.59 -2.89
C SER A 112 7.23 -8.82 -3.04
N ASN A 113 7.79 -8.51 -4.20
CA ASN A 113 9.19 -8.77 -4.54
C ASN A 113 9.88 -7.60 -5.26
N SER A 114 9.26 -6.42 -5.32
CA SER A 114 9.93 -5.22 -5.85
C SER A 114 11.05 -4.76 -4.91
N THR A 115 12.09 -4.21 -5.49
CA THR A 115 13.35 -3.88 -4.78
C THR A 115 13.65 -2.39 -4.70
N GLY A 116 12.80 -1.53 -5.28
CA GLY A 116 13.05 -0.09 -5.35
C GLY A 116 13.32 0.56 -3.99
N LEU A 117 12.56 0.19 -2.94
CA LEU A 117 12.81 0.69 -1.58
C LEU A 117 14.06 0.06 -0.95
N ILE A 118 14.44 -1.18 -1.30
CA ILE A 118 15.70 -1.78 -0.85
C ILE A 118 16.89 -0.99 -1.44
N HIS A 119 16.85 -0.72 -2.76
CA HIS A 119 17.85 0.11 -3.43
C HIS A 119 17.98 1.49 -2.76
N ALA A 120 16.87 2.15 -2.48
CA ALA A 120 16.87 3.47 -1.85
C ALA A 120 17.45 3.43 -0.42
N LEU A 121 17.05 2.44 0.41
CA LEU A 121 17.57 2.30 1.77
C LEU A 121 19.08 2.11 1.79
N VAL A 122 19.61 1.24 0.94
CA VAL A 122 21.06 0.94 0.87
C VAL A 122 21.82 2.14 0.28
N ALA A 123 21.32 2.74 -0.80
CA ALA A 123 21.97 3.90 -1.45
C ALA A 123 22.06 5.10 -0.50
N HIS A 124 21.04 5.36 0.32
CA HIS A 124 21.04 6.43 1.31
C HIS A 124 21.67 6.02 2.64
N ARG A 125 22.19 4.80 2.79
CA ARG A 125 22.79 4.27 4.01
C ARG A 125 21.87 4.40 5.21
N ALA A 126 20.62 4.02 5.04
CA ALA A 126 19.63 4.04 6.10
C ALA A 126 20.06 3.17 7.28
N GLN A 127 19.84 3.66 8.49
CA GLN A 127 20.24 3.00 9.72
C GLN A 127 19.03 2.37 10.41
N ARG A 128 19.21 1.15 10.96
CA ARG A 128 18.16 0.40 11.65
C ARG A 128 16.87 0.36 10.84
N ALA A 129 16.98 -0.01 9.55
CA ALA A 129 15.84 -0.16 8.67
C ALA A 129 15.44 -1.63 8.52
N ALA A 130 14.13 -1.89 8.36
CA ALA A 130 13.64 -3.22 8.02
C ALA A 130 12.58 -3.15 6.91
N VAL A 131 12.61 -4.14 6.02
CA VAL A 131 11.66 -4.32 4.90
C VAL A 131 10.95 -5.65 5.09
N GLY A 132 9.62 -5.68 4.95
CA GLY A 132 8.84 -6.91 5.02
C GLY A 132 7.41 -6.76 4.49
N LEU A 133 6.80 -7.87 4.08
CA LEU A 133 7.42 -9.17 3.82
C LEU A 133 7.88 -9.21 2.37
N PHE A 134 9.10 -9.60 2.14
CA PHE A 134 9.63 -9.80 0.79
C PHE A 134 9.44 -11.27 0.38
N TRP A 135 8.81 -11.51 -0.75
CA TRP A 135 8.55 -12.87 -1.21
C TRP A 135 9.64 -13.33 -2.19
N ASP A 136 10.47 -14.27 -1.76
CA ASP A 136 11.49 -14.90 -2.57
C ASP A 136 11.84 -16.30 -2.04
N PRO A 137 11.14 -17.36 -2.48
CA PRO A 137 11.39 -18.73 -2.02
C PRO A 137 12.79 -19.23 -2.30
N GLN A 138 13.43 -18.76 -3.39
CA GLN A 138 14.79 -19.21 -3.76
C GLN A 138 15.81 -18.61 -2.79
N ALA A 139 15.70 -17.31 -2.49
CA ALA A 139 16.58 -16.67 -1.51
C ALA A 139 16.43 -17.28 -0.11
N VAL A 140 15.20 -17.63 0.29
CA VAL A 140 14.94 -18.33 1.55
C VAL A 140 15.64 -19.70 1.59
N ASN A 141 15.53 -20.51 0.53
CA ASN A 141 16.18 -21.82 0.48
C ASN A 141 17.70 -21.71 0.60
N VAL A 142 18.33 -20.80 -0.17
CA VAL A 142 19.78 -20.56 -0.08
C VAL A 142 20.19 -20.13 1.34
N ALA A 143 19.41 -19.28 1.99
CA ALA A 143 19.70 -18.84 3.35
C ALA A 143 19.59 -20.00 4.36
N HIS A 144 18.58 -20.86 4.22
CA HIS A 144 18.38 -22.03 5.10
C HIS A 144 19.48 -23.07 4.91
N GLU A 145 19.95 -23.30 3.69
CA GLU A 145 21.07 -24.19 3.40
C GLU A 145 22.39 -23.64 3.97
N ALA A 146 22.60 -22.33 3.87
CA ALA A 146 23.82 -21.69 4.37
C ALA A 146 23.90 -21.60 5.91
N GLY A 147 22.76 -21.47 6.57
CA GLY A 147 22.68 -21.37 8.03
C GLY A 147 22.85 -19.95 8.57
N THR A 148 22.43 -19.75 9.83
CA THR A 148 22.54 -18.47 10.54
C THR A 148 24.00 -18.04 10.69
N GLY A 149 24.30 -16.77 10.45
CA GLY A 149 25.64 -16.17 10.48
C GLY A 149 26.38 -16.27 9.16
N ALA A 150 25.91 -17.07 8.22
CA ALA A 150 26.54 -17.20 6.91
C ALA A 150 26.41 -15.92 6.07
N SER A 151 27.40 -15.72 5.19
CA SER A 151 27.36 -14.67 4.17
C SER A 151 27.02 -15.29 2.82
N VAL A 152 25.94 -14.82 2.20
CA VAL A 152 25.43 -15.34 0.93
C VAL A 152 25.36 -14.24 -0.12
N GLU A 153 25.66 -14.59 -1.38
CA GLU A 153 25.45 -13.70 -2.51
C GLU A 153 24.10 -14.03 -3.15
N LEU A 154 23.20 -13.05 -3.21
CA LEU A 154 21.85 -13.23 -3.74
C LEU A 154 21.47 -12.10 -4.69
N VAL A 155 20.53 -12.43 -5.58
CA VAL A 155 19.84 -11.48 -6.42
C VAL A 155 18.36 -11.49 -6.02
N LEU A 156 17.95 -10.54 -5.19
CA LEU A 156 16.56 -10.42 -4.77
C LEU A 156 15.71 -9.81 -5.88
N GLY A 157 14.45 -10.25 -5.98
CA GLY A 157 13.51 -9.70 -6.94
C GLY A 157 13.90 -9.93 -8.40
N ALA A 158 14.51 -11.04 -8.76
CA ALA A 158 14.96 -11.33 -10.12
C ALA A 158 13.87 -11.17 -11.19
N ALA A 159 12.59 -11.34 -10.82
CA ALA A 159 11.43 -11.16 -11.70
C ALA A 159 10.78 -9.78 -11.59
N SER A 160 11.33 -8.84 -10.82
CA SER A 160 10.70 -7.54 -10.55
C SER A 160 10.99 -6.44 -11.59
N GLY A 161 11.85 -6.71 -12.56
CA GLY A 161 12.33 -5.70 -13.51
C GLY A 161 13.54 -4.88 -13.04
N HIS A 162 13.73 -4.73 -11.71
CA HIS A 162 14.84 -4.01 -11.06
C HIS A 162 15.47 -4.85 -9.96
N PRO A 163 16.17 -5.97 -10.28
CA PRO A 163 16.74 -6.87 -9.27
C PRO A 163 17.80 -6.16 -8.41
N PHE A 164 17.89 -6.56 -7.15
CA PHE A 164 18.90 -6.11 -6.23
C PHE A 164 19.91 -7.22 -5.94
N ALA A 165 21.12 -7.08 -6.45
CA ALA A 165 22.22 -7.99 -6.18
C ALA A 165 23.07 -7.50 -5.00
N GLY A 166 23.40 -8.40 -4.08
CA GLY A 166 24.20 -8.03 -2.92
C GLY A 166 24.74 -9.24 -2.14
N ARG A 167 25.63 -8.95 -1.21
CA ARG A 167 26.12 -9.91 -0.23
C ARG A 167 25.40 -9.66 1.08
N PHE A 168 24.68 -10.66 1.56
CA PHE A 168 23.84 -10.59 2.75
C PHE A 168 24.38 -11.49 3.86
N VAL A 169 24.16 -11.08 5.09
CA VAL A 169 24.34 -11.94 6.26
C VAL A 169 22.98 -12.53 6.63
N VAL A 170 22.92 -13.84 6.82
CA VAL A 170 21.74 -14.53 7.34
C VAL A 170 21.65 -14.28 8.85
N GLU A 171 20.83 -13.33 9.30
CA GLU A 171 20.73 -13.01 10.74
C GLU A 171 19.86 -14.01 11.49
N SER A 172 18.80 -14.52 10.87
CA SER A 172 17.92 -15.52 11.48
C SER A 172 17.23 -16.40 10.46
N LEU A 173 16.79 -17.57 10.92
CA LEU A 173 16.01 -18.55 10.18
C LEU A 173 14.79 -18.95 11.02
N SER A 174 13.65 -19.14 10.37
CA SER A 174 12.40 -19.53 11.01
C SER A 174 11.56 -20.42 10.11
N THR A 175 10.71 -21.24 10.71
CA THR A 175 9.66 -21.97 9.98
C THR A 175 8.52 -21.08 9.53
N GLY A 176 8.48 -19.84 9.99
CA GLY A 176 7.50 -18.82 9.61
C GLY A 176 6.11 -19.03 10.21
N ARG A 177 5.95 -19.93 11.16
CA ARG A 177 4.68 -20.06 11.89
C ARG A 177 4.55 -18.94 12.89
N CYS A 178 3.57 -18.07 12.66
CA CYS A 178 3.40 -16.83 13.38
C CYS A 178 2.05 -16.75 14.08
N HIS A 179 2.04 -16.47 15.37
CA HIS A 179 0.82 -16.13 16.11
C HIS A 179 0.63 -14.61 16.09
N CYS A 180 -0.53 -14.16 15.62
CA CYS A 180 -0.83 -12.75 15.40
C CYS A 180 -1.54 -12.14 16.62
N ASP A 181 -1.06 -10.99 17.07
CA ASP A 181 -1.62 -10.24 18.19
C ASP A 181 -2.24 -8.90 17.75
N GLY A 182 -1.96 -8.46 16.52
CA GLY A 182 -2.47 -7.22 15.96
C GLY A 182 -3.98 -7.25 15.69
N PRO A 183 -4.62 -6.07 15.58
CA PRO A 183 -6.09 -5.98 15.52
C PRO A 183 -6.74 -6.70 14.35
N MET A 184 -6.04 -6.80 13.20
CA MET A 184 -6.60 -7.42 11.99
C MET A 184 -6.64 -8.94 12.04
N LEU A 185 -5.67 -9.56 12.72
CA LEU A 185 -5.46 -11.01 12.73
C LEU A 185 -5.42 -11.58 14.14
N LYS A 186 -5.94 -10.87 15.13
CA LYS A 186 -5.85 -11.22 16.55
C LYS A 186 -6.25 -12.66 16.82
N GLY A 187 -5.31 -13.42 17.40
CA GLY A 187 -5.49 -14.83 17.76
C GLY A 187 -5.33 -15.81 16.60
N ALA A 188 -5.15 -15.33 15.37
CA ALA A 188 -4.88 -16.20 14.23
C ALA A 188 -3.44 -16.71 14.23
N THR A 189 -3.25 -17.91 13.69
CA THR A 189 -1.92 -18.40 13.32
C THR A 189 -1.78 -18.32 11.81
N VAL A 190 -0.73 -17.66 11.34
CA VAL A 190 -0.41 -17.47 9.91
C VAL A 190 0.88 -18.22 9.59
N GLU A 191 0.88 -18.95 8.48
CA GLU A 191 2.04 -19.66 7.97
C GLU A 191 2.71 -18.81 6.86
N LEU A 192 3.87 -18.24 7.17
CA LEU A 192 4.68 -17.48 6.23
C LEU A 192 5.58 -18.38 5.37
N GLY A 193 5.56 -19.70 5.63
CA GLY A 193 6.52 -20.66 5.10
C GLY A 193 7.92 -20.42 5.66
N LEU A 194 8.92 -21.13 5.14
CA LEU A 194 10.30 -20.87 5.56
C LEU A 194 10.60 -19.37 5.42
N THR A 195 11.21 -18.83 6.44
CA THR A 195 11.43 -17.39 6.59
C THR A 195 12.87 -17.12 7.01
N THR A 196 13.47 -16.06 6.52
CA THR A 196 14.80 -15.62 6.92
C THR A 196 14.83 -14.10 7.09
N CYS A 197 15.69 -13.62 7.98
CA CYS A 197 16.12 -12.23 8.02
C CYS A 197 17.49 -12.12 7.32
N LEU A 198 17.53 -11.44 6.20
CA LEU A 198 18.76 -11.08 5.50
C LEU A 198 19.19 -9.68 5.88
N ARG A 199 20.47 -9.46 6.17
CA ARG A 199 21.00 -8.12 6.43
C ARG A 199 22.08 -7.72 5.43
N ILE A 200 21.93 -6.50 4.92
CA ILE A 200 22.96 -5.80 4.16
C ILE A 200 23.15 -4.42 4.79
N ASP A 201 24.38 -4.05 5.14
CA ASP A 201 24.67 -2.87 5.96
C ASP A 201 23.81 -2.87 7.25
N ASP A 202 22.99 -1.84 7.48
CA ASP A 202 22.06 -1.75 8.61
C ASP A 202 20.58 -1.86 8.15
N VAL A 203 20.38 -2.52 7.00
CA VAL A 203 19.05 -2.82 6.42
C VAL A 203 18.75 -4.31 6.56
N ARG A 204 17.67 -4.64 7.23
CA ARG A 204 17.12 -5.99 7.40
C ARG A 204 16.00 -6.23 6.40
N ILE A 205 16.00 -7.38 5.77
CA ILE A 205 14.96 -7.79 4.82
C ILE A 205 14.37 -9.10 5.32
N VAL A 206 13.11 -9.08 5.72
CA VAL A 206 12.38 -10.29 6.10
C VAL A 206 11.84 -10.93 4.84
N VAL A 207 12.45 -12.07 4.47
CA VAL A 207 12.13 -12.82 3.26
C VAL A 207 11.36 -14.07 3.61
N THR A 208 10.29 -14.34 2.87
CA THR A 208 9.36 -15.46 3.10
C THR A 208 9.19 -16.32 1.87
N SER A 209 8.94 -17.62 2.05
CA SER A 209 8.62 -18.53 0.94
C SER A 209 7.14 -18.54 0.58
N THR A 210 6.26 -18.06 1.46
CA THR A 210 4.83 -17.85 1.18
C THR A 210 4.55 -16.36 1.01
N ARG A 211 3.72 -16.01 0.03
CA ARG A 211 3.34 -14.62 -0.24
C ARG A 211 2.23 -14.20 0.71
N VAL A 212 2.54 -13.27 1.62
CA VAL A 212 1.60 -12.74 2.62
C VAL A 212 1.74 -11.22 2.71
N GLN A 213 0.62 -10.51 2.82
CA GLN A 213 0.62 -9.07 3.04
C GLN A 213 1.10 -8.73 4.45
N MET A 214 1.96 -7.71 4.59
CA MET A 214 2.34 -7.20 5.90
C MET A 214 1.13 -6.55 6.59
N MET A 215 0.64 -7.16 7.66
CA MET A 215 -0.53 -6.68 8.42
C MET A 215 -0.31 -6.67 9.94
N ASP A 216 0.68 -7.42 10.43
CA ASP A 216 0.92 -7.65 11.85
C ASP A 216 2.42 -7.56 12.19
N ARG A 217 2.77 -6.91 13.29
CA ARG A 217 4.17 -6.79 13.75
C ARG A 217 4.80 -8.14 14.10
N ALA A 218 3.99 -9.12 14.43
CA ALA A 218 4.45 -10.49 14.67
C ALA A 218 5.18 -11.08 13.45
N PHE A 219 4.88 -10.62 12.24
CA PHE A 219 5.57 -11.05 11.01
C PHE A 219 7.03 -10.59 10.95
N TYR A 220 7.36 -9.46 11.55
CA TYR A 220 8.76 -9.07 11.76
C TYR A 220 9.41 -9.89 12.89
N ARG A 221 8.69 -10.07 14.00
CA ARG A 221 9.23 -10.74 15.20
C ARG A 221 9.58 -12.19 14.96
N VAL A 222 8.79 -12.91 14.13
CA VAL A 222 9.08 -14.31 13.79
C VAL A 222 10.43 -14.49 13.07
N ALA A 223 10.91 -13.42 12.41
CA ALA A 223 12.22 -13.34 11.77
C ALA A 223 13.29 -12.67 12.65
N GLY A 224 13.02 -12.47 13.94
CA GLY A 224 13.97 -11.87 14.88
C GLY A 224 14.10 -10.35 14.80
N VAL A 225 13.24 -9.65 14.03
CA VAL A 225 13.22 -8.19 13.95
C VAL A 225 12.22 -7.63 14.95
N VAL A 226 12.65 -6.70 15.80
CA VAL A 226 11.78 -5.98 16.74
C VAL A 226 11.37 -4.65 16.08
N PRO A 227 10.12 -4.49 15.61
CA PRO A 227 9.71 -3.30 14.86
C PRO A 227 9.90 -2.00 15.61
N GLU A 228 9.66 -2.00 16.91
CA GLU A 228 9.77 -0.83 17.80
C GLU A 228 11.20 -0.28 17.91
N GLU A 229 12.21 -1.12 17.66
CA GLU A 229 13.63 -0.75 17.72
C GLU A 229 14.15 -0.22 16.39
N MET A 230 13.39 -0.38 15.30
CA MET A 230 13.78 0.14 14.00
C MET A 230 13.55 1.65 13.91
N LYS A 231 14.34 2.33 13.09
CA LYS A 231 14.10 3.73 12.72
C LYS A 231 13.15 3.84 11.54
N ILE A 232 13.26 2.90 10.61
CA ILE A 232 12.47 2.86 9.39
C ILE A 232 11.93 1.45 9.20
N LEU A 233 10.62 1.36 8.97
CA LEU A 233 9.94 0.11 8.60
C LEU A 233 9.32 0.29 7.22
N VAL A 234 9.63 -0.58 6.27
CA VAL A 234 9.00 -0.64 4.96
C VAL A 234 8.04 -1.82 4.94
N ASN A 235 6.75 -1.54 4.82
CA ASN A 235 5.72 -2.55 4.79
C ASN A 235 5.19 -2.74 3.37
N LYS A 236 5.32 -3.94 2.80
CA LYS A 236 4.70 -4.32 1.53
C LYS A 236 3.19 -4.49 1.71
N SER A 237 2.52 -3.35 1.77
CA SER A 237 1.10 -3.21 2.10
C SER A 237 0.66 -1.77 1.85
N SER A 238 -0.62 -1.55 1.55
CA SER A 238 -1.16 -0.20 1.29
C SER A 238 -1.78 0.43 2.54
N VAL A 239 -2.69 -0.28 3.22
CA VAL A 239 -3.52 0.29 4.30
C VAL A 239 -3.63 -0.61 5.53
N HIS A 240 -3.85 -1.91 5.36
CA HIS A 240 -4.23 -2.82 6.46
C HIS A 240 -3.23 -2.86 7.61
N PHE A 241 -1.92 -2.69 7.32
CA PHE A 241 -0.87 -2.63 8.35
C PHE A 241 -1.08 -1.51 9.36
N ARG A 242 -1.78 -0.42 8.99
CA ARG A 242 -1.94 0.77 9.83
C ARG A 242 -2.53 0.44 11.19
N ALA A 243 -3.49 -0.49 11.23
CA ALA A 243 -4.15 -0.87 12.48
C ALA A 243 -3.17 -1.33 13.57
N ASP A 244 -2.08 -2.02 13.19
CA ASP A 244 -1.07 -2.50 14.15
C ASP A 244 0.18 -1.62 14.22
N PHE A 245 0.56 -0.95 13.13
CA PHE A 245 1.80 -0.17 13.06
C PHE A 245 1.64 1.31 13.42
N GLU A 246 0.50 1.96 13.16
CA GLU A 246 0.30 3.37 13.55
C GLU A 246 0.49 3.63 15.05
N PRO A 247 0.06 2.75 15.99
CA PRO A 247 0.30 2.96 17.40
C PRO A 247 1.78 3.10 17.79
N ILE A 248 2.68 2.50 17.03
CA ILE A 248 4.14 2.60 17.27
C ILE A 248 4.83 3.58 16.32
N ALA A 249 4.18 4.02 15.24
CA ALA A 249 4.79 4.89 14.25
C ALA A 249 4.86 6.35 14.71
N GLN A 250 5.94 7.03 14.35
CA GLN A 250 6.05 8.50 14.43
C GLN A 250 5.32 9.15 13.26
N ALA A 251 5.41 8.54 12.08
CA ALA A 251 4.75 8.96 10.85
C ALA A 251 4.56 7.74 9.92
N VAL A 252 3.60 7.84 9.03
CA VAL A 252 3.38 6.89 7.93
C VAL A 252 3.50 7.64 6.62
N LEU A 253 4.47 7.25 5.79
CA LEU A 253 4.70 7.76 4.44
C LEU A 253 4.14 6.77 3.41
N VAL A 254 3.70 7.27 2.27
CA VAL A 254 3.19 6.42 1.17
C VAL A 254 4.17 6.51 0.01
N ALA A 255 4.84 5.40 -0.29
CA ALA A 255 5.77 5.33 -1.39
C ALA A 255 5.09 4.75 -2.65
N LYS A 256 5.32 5.44 -3.77
CA LYS A 256 5.05 4.98 -5.12
C LYS A 256 6.38 4.50 -5.69
N SER A 257 6.70 3.25 -5.41
CA SER A 257 7.90 2.55 -5.88
C SER A 257 7.55 1.58 -6.99
N ASP A 258 8.51 0.76 -7.43
CA ASP A 258 8.24 -0.30 -8.39
C ASP A 258 7.16 -1.26 -7.86
N GLY A 259 6.31 -1.75 -8.74
CA GLY A 259 5.25 -2.69 -8.37
C GLY A 259 4.20 -2.82 -9.47
N HIS A 260 3.45 -3.91 -9.44
CA HIS A 260 2.43 -4.18 -10.46
C HIS A 260 1.08 -3.52 -10.17
N MET A 261 0.86 -3.03 -8.96
CA MET A 261 -0.37 -2.35 -8.59
C MET A 261 -0.18 -0.84 -8.74
N ALA A 262 -0.84 -0.21 -9.70
CA ALA A 262 -0.84 1.25 -9.79
C ALA A 262 -1.59 1.84 -8.59
N ALA A 263 -0.86 2.55 -7.73
CA ALA A 263 -1.44 3.22 -6.57
C ALA A 263 -2.17 4.52 -6.95
N ASP A 264 -1.66 5.20 -7.97
CA ASP A 264 -2.27 6.40 -8.55
C ASP A 264 -3.10 6.02 -9.77
N PRO A 265 -4.42 6.25 -9.78
CA PRO A 265 -5.24 5.99 -10.95
C PRO A 265 -4.77 6.70 -12.23
N ALA A 266 -4.05 7.82 -12.10
CA ALA A 266 -3.49 8.56 -13.24
C ALA A 266 -2.41 7.78 -14.00
N ASP A 267 -1.78 6.77 -13.39
CA ASP A 267 -0.76 5.93 -14.05
C ASP A 267 -1.35 4.77 -14.86
N LEU A 268 -2.65 4.50 -14.74
CA LEU A 268 -3.28 3.41 -15.46
C LEU A 268 -3.44 3.75 -16.95
N PRO A 269 -3.25 2.78 -17.84
CA PRO A 269 -3.37 2.97 -19.27
C PRO A 269 -4.85 2.97 -19.73
N TRP A 270 -5.62 3.94 -19.26
CA TRP A 270 -7.03 4.06 -19.53
C TRP A 270 -7.35 4.10 -21.03
N THR A 271 -8.38 3.40 -21.45
CA THR A 271 -8.84 3.35 -22.85
C THR A 271 -10.35 3.56 -23.01
N ALA A 272 -11.14 3.24 -22.00
CA ALA A 272 -12.60 3.20 -22.08
C ALA A 272 -13.31 4.21 -21.16
N LEU A 273 -12.61 4.99 -20.37
CA LEU A 273 -13.22 6.00 -19.50
C LEU A 273 -14.06 7.01 -20.29
N GLY A 274 -15.11 7.54 -19.67
CA GLY A 274 -15.88 8.66 -20.20
C GLY A 274 -15.02 9.92 -20.34
N ASN A 275 -15.19 10.63 -21.49
CA ASN A 275 -14.49 11.91 -21.67
C ASN A 275 -14.88 12.91 -20.56
N GLY A 276 -13.89 13.64 -20.07
CA GLY A 276 -14.06 14.62 -19.00
C GLY A 276 -13.97 14.04 -17.59
N MET A 277 -13.91 12.71 -17.42
CA MET A 277 -13.68 12.10 -16.11
C MET A 277 -12.25 12.39 -15.63
N ARG A 278 -12.09 12.88 -14.41
CA ARG A 278 -10.77 13.07 -13.82
C ARG A 278 -10.26 11.76 -13.22
N VAL A 279 -9.01 11.40 -13.57
CA VAL A 279 -8.37 10.17 -13.11
C VAL A 279 -7.68 10.30 -11.75
N SER A 280 -7.55 11.55 -11.27
CA SER A 280 -7.07 11.87 -9.92
C SER A 280 -7.83 13.10 -9.39
N PRO A 281 -7.97 13.25 -8.05
CA PRO A 281 -8.63 14.40 -7.45
C PRO A 281 -7.98 15.73 -7.88
N GLY A 282 -8.77 16.63 -8.49
CA GLY A 282 -8.28 17.91 -9.05
C GLY A 282 -7.34 17.77 -10.24
N GLY A 283 -7.17 16.57 -10.78
CA GLY A 283 -6.33 16.29 -11.94
C GLY A 283 -6.94 16.72 -13.28
N ARG A 284 -6.22 16.43 -14.37
CA ARG A 284 -6.72 16.70 -15.72
C ARG A 284 -7.85 15.75 -16.09
N PRO A 285 -8.85 16.21 -16.85
CA PRO A 285 -9.85 15.34 -17.44
C PRO A 285 -9.19 14.32 -18.39
N PHE A 286 -9.73 13.10 -18.41
CA PHE A 286 -9.34 12.08 -19.38
C PHE A 286 -9.84 12.49 -20.77
N GLU A 287 -8.96 12.38 -21.76
CA GLU A 287 -9.26 12.57 -23.17
C GLU A 287 -8.92 11.29 -23.95
N ASN A 288 -9.94 10.65 -24.52
CA ASN A 288 -9.73 9.45 -25.33
C ASN A 288 -9.23 9.83 -26.73
N THR A 289 -7.91 9.90 -26.89
CA THR A 289 -7.27 10.26 -28.16
C THR A 289 -7.49 9.24 -29.27
N LYS A 290 -7.82 7.97 -28.96
CA LYS A 290 -8.08 6.92 -29.96
C LYS A 290 -9.41 7.10 -30.69
N ARG A 291 -10.43 7.71 -30.05
CA ARG A 291 -11.71 8.02 -30.72
C ARG A 291 -11.63 9.19 -31.70
N ALA A 292 -10.67 10.10 -31.50
CA ALA A 292 -10.48 11.23 -32.39
C ALA A 292 -9.92 10.83 -33.77
N THR A 293 -9.10 9.79 -33.84
CA THR A 293 -8.54 9.27 -35.09
C THR A 293 -9.54 8.45 -35.92
N ASP A 294 -10.44 7.70 -35.25
CA ASP A 294 -11.47 6.91 -35.95
C ASP A 294 -12.61 7.78 -36.54
N SER A 295 -12.91 8.93 -35.95
CA SER A 295 -13.89 9.85 -36.52
C SER A 295 -13.37 10.61 -37.74
N ALA A 296 -12.07 10.89 -37.80
CA ALA A 296 -11.43 11.53 -38.95
C ALA A 296 -11.27 10.59 -40.16
N SER A 297 -11.15 9.27 -39.92
CA SER A 297 -11.04 8.27 -41.01
C SER A 297 -12.41 7.83 -41.61
N ARG A 298 -13.52 8.22 -40.98
CA ARG A 298 -14.87 7.92 -41.51
C ARG A 298 -15.49 9.08 -42.31
N CYS A 299 -14.80 10.22 -42.41
CA CYS A 299 -15.21 11.40 -43.19
C CYS A 299 -14.28 11.67 -44.39
N ALA A 300 -13.42 10.71 -44.75
CA ALA A 300 -12.55 10.78 -45.94
C ALA A 300 -13.00 9.80 -47.03
#